data_d19f59dbedb1ee8421f2d106d8fbd1a0
#
_entry.id   d19f59dbedb1ee8421f2d106d8fbd1a0
#
_cell.length_a   1.000
_cell.length_b   1.000
_cell.length_c   1.000
_cell.angle_alpha   90.00
_cell.angle_beta   90.00
_cell.angle_gamma   90.00
#
_symmetry.space_group_name_H-M   'P 1'
#
loop_
_entity.id
_entity.type
_entity.pdbx_description
1 polymer ?
#
loop_
_entity_poly.entity_id
_entity_poly.type
_entity_poly.pdbx_seq_one_letter_code
_entity_poly.pdbx_strand_id
1 'polypeptide(L)'
;MRLWHIDLIPYLPKSQLLAQWRELNSIFKKQDKHILINYIYDYPKEYLWRYTAKLVNEMGDRSIKVKHWDNYDEYFKELYVVFTDLRFKEHNNEYLTICYYNLKEKYLRGQKDFTAKVWEKLDTFYQQWLKENK
;
A
#
# COMPACT_ATOMS: atom_id res chain seq x y z
N MET A 1 -0.83 11.02 -5.49
CA MET A 1 -1.46 9.76 -5.03
C MET A 1 -0.77 8.58 -5.68
N ARG A 2 -0.44 7.56 -4.94
CA ARG A 2 0.03 6.27 -5.45
C ARG A 2 -0.37 5.18 -4.48
N LEU A 3 -0.50 3.94 -4.97
CA LEU A 3 -0.56 2.79 -4.08
C LEU A 3 0.88 2.29 -3.90
N TRP A 4 1.35 2.31 -2.66
CA TRP A 4 2.68 1.80 -2.37
C TRP A 4 2.79 0.34 -2.79
N HIS A 5 3.96 -0.08 -3.25
CA HIS A 5 4.18 -1.47 -3.62
C HIS A 5 3.73 -2.38 -2.47
N ILE A 6 2.98 -3.43 -2.80
CA ILE A 6 2.34 -4.28 -1.79
C ILE A 6 3.35 -4.88 -0.79
N ASP A 7 4.55 -5.21 -1.23
CA ASP A 7 5.56 -5.81 -0.36
C ASP A 7 6.18 -4.81 0.61
N LEU A 8 6.00 -3.51 0.39
CA LEU A 8 6.51 -2.46 1.29
C LEU A 8 5.53 -2.08 2.38
N ILE A 9 4.28 -2.53 2.30
CA ILE A 9 3.26 -2.17 3.30
C ILE A 9 3.72 -2.46 4.74
N PRO A 10 4.33 -3.61 5.05
CA PRO A 10 4.78 -3.90 6.43
C PRO A 10 5.84 -2.93 6.96
N TYR A 11 6.48 -2.16 6.09
CA TYR A 11 7.59 -1.30 6.45
C TYR A 11 7.26 0.19 6.40
N LEU A 12 6.01 0.54 6.10
CA LEU A 12 5.59 1.93 6.02
C LEU A 12 5.47 2.54 7.42
N PRO A 13 5.85 3.83 7.60
CA PRO A 13 5.51 4.51 8.84
C PRO A 13 4.00 4.65 8.99
N LYS A 14 3.54 4.80 10.23
CA LYS A 14 2.10 4.85 10.53
C LYS A 14 1.36 5.89 9.71
N SER A 15 1.94 7.09 9.56
CA SER A 15 1.30 8.17 8.78
C SER A 15 1.06 7.76 7.32
N GLN A 16 1.94 6.97 6.74
CA GLN A 16 1.76 6.50 5.37
C GLN A 16 0.67 5.42 5.28
N LEU A 17 0.54 4.58 6.29
CA LEU A 17 -0.56 3.62 6.33
C LEU A 17 -1.91 4.34 6.42
N LEU A 18 -2.00 5.33 7.30
CA LEU A 18 -3.22 6.12 7.45
C LEU A 18 -3.55 6.91 6.18
N ALA A 19 -2.54 7.50 5.56
CA ALA A 19 -2.72 8.23 4.30
C ALA A 19 -3.21 7.29 3.20
N GLN A 20 -2.63 6.09 3.09
CA GLN A 20 -3.04 5.12 2.09
C GLN A 20 -4.49 4.69 2.29
N TRP A 21 -4.92 4.51 3.55
CA TRP A 21 -6.32 4.18 3.83
C TRP A 21 -7.26 5.31 3.39
N ARG A 22 -6.88 6.57 3.65
CA ARG A 22 -7.68 7.72 3.19
C ARG A 22 -7.77 7.76 1.66
N GLU A 23 -6.65 7.51 0.98
CA GLU A 23 -6.61 7.49 -0.49
C GLU A 23 -7.48 6.36 -1.05
N LEU A 24 -7.42 5.18 -0.44
CA LEU A 24 -8.28 4.06 -0.84
C LEU A 24 -9.76 4.43 -0.66
N ASN A 25 -10.12 5.07 0.44
CA ASN A 25 -11.49 5.51 0.66
C ASN A 25 -11.96 6.49 -0.40
N SER A 26 -11.09 7.37 -0.86
CA SER A 26 -11.40 8.29 -1.96
C SER A 26 -11.65 7.50 -3.26
N ILE A 27 -10.85 6.48 -3.52
CA ILE A 27 -11.05 5.60 -4.67
C ILE A 27 -12.40 4.87 -4.57
N PHE A 28 -12.73 4.31 -3.40
CA PHE A 28 -14.01 3.62 -3.20
C PHE A 28 -15.19 4.54 -3.42
N LYS A 29 -15.07 5.80 -2.99
CA LYS A 29 -16.16 6.78 -3.06
C LYS A 29 -16.32 7.38 -4.44
N LYS A 30 -15.23 7.75 -5.10
CA LYS A 30 -15.25 8.57 -6.32
C LYS A 30 -14.61 7.92 -7.53
N GLN A 31 -13.98 6.78 -7.37
CA GLN A 31 -13.14 6.15 -8.41
C GLN A 31 -12.16 7.17 -9.00
N ASP A 32 -11.39 7.80 -8.13
CA ASP A 32 -10.40 8.83 -8.50
C ASP A 32 -9.51 8.37 -9.65
N LYS A 33 -9.20 9.28 -10.54
CA LYS A 33 -8.28 9.05 -11.66
C LYS A 33 -6.99 9.78 -11.39
N HIS A 34 -5.87 9.08 -11.54
CA HIS A 34 -4.54 9.62 -11.42
C HIS A 34 -3.58 8.71 -12.16
N ILE A 35 -2.62 9.29 -12.87
CA ILE A 35 -1.72 8.52 -13.71
C ILE A 35 -0.99 7.41 -12.95
N LEU A 36 -0.74 7.59 -11.65
CA LEU A 36 -0.02 6.61 -10.85
C LEU A 36 -0.91 5.47 -10.32
N ILE A 37 -2.24 5.58 -10.43
CA ILE A 37 -3.16 4.56 -9.93
C ILE A 37 -4.16 4.05 -10.95
N ASN A 38 -4.24 4.66 -12.14
CA ASN A 38 -5.28 4.31 -13.12
C ASN A 38 -5.29 2.84 -13.50
N TYR A 39 -4.16 2.16 -13.39
CA TYR A 39 -4.07 0.74 -13.73
C TYR A 39 -5.02 -0.13 -12.91
N ILE A 40 -5.38 0.28 -11.68
CA ILE A 40 -6.24 -0.55 -10.83
C ILE A 40 -7.61 -0.80 -11.45
N TYR A 41 -8.08 0.13 -12.28
CA TYR A 41 -9.39 0.02 -12.92
C TYR A 41 -9.41 -0.95 -14.11
N ASP A 42 -8.24 -1.40 -14.55
CA ASP A 42 -8.13 -2.41 -15.61
C ASP A 42 -8.24 -3.83 -15.06
N TYR A 43 -8.38 -3.98 -13.75
CA TYR A 43 -8.44 -5.26 -13.06
C TYR A 43 -9.82 -5.44 -12.40
N PRO A 44 -10.25 -6.69 -12.18
CA PRO A 44 -11.40 -6.94 -11.31
C PRO A 44 -11.19 -6.35 -9.92
N LYS A 45 -12.27 -5.95 -9.27
CA LYS A 45 -12.22 -5.34 -7.93
C LYS A 45 -11.52 -6.20 -6.88
N GLU A 46 -11.48 -7.51 -7.09
CA GLU A 46 -10.80 -8.45 -6.19
C GLU A 46 -9.34 -8.10 -5.98
N TYR A 47 -8.67 -7.54 -7.00
CA TYR A 47 -7.28 -7.14 -6.89
C TYR A 47 -7.11 -5.98 -5.89
N LEU A 48 -7.96 -4.97 -5.98
CA LEU A 48 -7.92 -3.85 -5.03
C LEU A 48 -8.37 -4.30 -3.65
N TRP A 49 -9.33 -5.21 -3.57
CA TRP A 49 -9.75 -5.79 -2.31
C TRP A 49 -8.57 -6.49 -1.61
N ARG A 50 -7.80 -7.27 -2.36
CA ARG A 50 -6.63 -7.97 -1.81
C ARG A 50 -5.56 -7.00 -1.32
N TYR A 51 -5.31 -5.94 -2.08
CA TYR A 51 -4.39 -4.88 -1.68
C TYR A 51 -4.86 -4.23 -0.38
N THR A 52 -6.14 -3.89 -0.33
CA THR A 52 -6.75 -3.27 0.86
C THR A 52 -6.65 -4.18 2.08
N ALA A 53 -6.89 -5.48 1.90
CA ALA A 53 -6.77 -6.45 2.99
C ALA A 53 -5.34 -6.46 3.56
N LYS A 54 -4.34 -6.40 2.71
CA LYS A 54 -2.94 -6.34 3.15
C LYS A 54 -2.68 -5.12 4.01
N LEU A 55 -3.19 -3.96 3.59
CA LEU A 55 -3.04 -2.72 4.34
C LEU A 55 -3.75 -2.78 5.69
N VAL A 56 -5.00 -3.20 5.69
CA VAL A 56 -5.82 -3.27 6.90
C VAL A 56 -5.26 -4.29 7.89
N ASN A 57 -4.77 -5.43 7.40
CA ASN A 57 -4.15 -6.43 8.26
C ASN A 57 -2.89 -5.88 8.94
N GLU A 58 -2.08 -5.12 8.20
CA GLU A 58 -0.90 -4.48 8.79
C GLU A 58 -1.29 -3.48 9.88
N MET A 59 -2.33 -2.68 9.62
CA MET A 59 -2.84 -1.74 10.63
C MET A 59 -3.31 -2.49 11.88
N GLY A 60 -4.03 -3.60 11.70
CA GLY A 60 -4.46 -4.44 12.81
C GLY A 60 -3.31 -5.01 13.61
N ASP A 61 -2.28 -5.50 12.93
CA ASP A 61 -1.08 -6.06 13.57
C ASP A 61 -0.36 -5.02 14.43
N ARG A 62 -0.49 -3.73 14.08
CA ARG A 62 0.08 -2.63 14.86
C ARG A 62 -0.89 -2.04 15.87
N SER A 63 -2.05 -2.66 16.06
CA SER A 63 -3.11 -2.18 16.95
C SER A 63 -3.65 -0.80 16.55
N ILE A 64 -3.61 -0.47 15.27
CA ILE A 64 -4.21 0.76 14.73
C ILE A 64 -5.66 0.46 14.40
N LYS A 65 -6.58 1.20 15.02
CA LYS A 65 -8.01 1.04 14.76
C LYS A 65 -8.36 1.65 13.40
N VAL A 66 -8.88 0.83 12.50
CA VAL A 66 -9.34 1.28 11.19
C VAL A 66 -10.77 1.81 11.32
N LYS A 67 -11.00 3.01 10.78
CA LYS A 67 -12.30 3.69 10.86
C LYS A 67 -12.80 4.01 9.46
N HIS A 68 -14.10 4.38 9.36
CA HIS A 68 -14.70 4.86 8.10
C HIS A 68 -14.79 3.77 7.05
N TRP A 69 -15.52 2.71 7.37
CA TRP A 69 -15.69 1.55 6.51
C TRP A 69 -16.80 1.69 5.46
N ASP A 70 -17.61 2.76 5.54
CA ASP A 70 -18.81 2.88 4.69
C ASP A 70 -18.51 2.82 3.21
N ASN A 71 -17.47 3.53 2.75
CA ASN A 71 -17.10 3.52 1.34
C ASN A 71 -16.59 2.16 0.88
N TYR A 72 -15.81 1.50 1.74
CA TYR A 72 -15.32 0.15 1.50
C TYR A 72 -16.49 -0.83 1.35
N ASP A 73 -17.44 -0.80 2.29
CA ASP A 73 -18.58 -1.70 2.29
C ASP A 73 -19.42 -1.54 1.02
N GLU A 74 -19.66 -0.30 0.60
CA GLU A 74 -20.44 -0.03 -0.61
C GLU A 74 -19.69 -0.48 -1.86
N TYR A 75 -18.40 -0.18 -1.95
CA TYR A 75 -17.60 -0.48 -3.13
C TYR A 75 -17.49 -1.98 -3.40
N PHE A 76 -17.34 -2.77 -2.34
CA PHE A 76 -17.13 -4.22 -2.42
C PHE A 76 -18.36 -5.05 -2.05
N LYS A 77 -19.55 -4.45 -1.99
CA LYS A 77 -20.77 -5.11 -1.45
C LYS A 77 -21.18 -6.39 -2.16
N GLU A 78 -20.87 -6.53 -3.44
CA GLU A 78 -21.26 -7.70 -4.23
C GLU A 78 -20.06 -8.61 -4.54
N LEU A 79 -18.97 -8.42 -3.83
CA LEU A 79 -17.74 -9.13 -4.13
C LEU A 79 -17.68 -10.46 -3.42
N TYR A 80 -17.40 -11.52 -4.19
CA TYR A 80 -17.10 -12.85 -3.65
C TYR A 80 -15.63 -13.12 -3.92
N VAL A 81 -14.82 -13.16 -2.86
CA VAL A 81 -13.40 -13.42 -3.01
C VAL A 81 -13.10 -14.86 -2.61
N VAL A 82 -12.64 -15.64 -3.57
CA VAL A 82 -12.34 -17.05 -3.37
C VAL A 82 -10.83 -17.29 -3.28
N PHE A 83 -10.02 -16.35 -3.80
CA PHE A 83 -8.57 -16.51 -3.89
C PHE A 83 -7.83 -15.41 -3.18
N THR A 84 -6.61 -15.74 -2.74
CA THR A 84 -5.85 -14.91 -1.84
C THR A 84 -4.62 -14.28 -2.46
N ASP A 85 -4.14 -14.76 -3.60
CA ASP A 85 -2.86 -14.32 -4.16
C ASP A 85 -3.01 -13.48 -5.41
N LEU A 86 -3.86 -12.46 -5.33
CA LEU A 86 -4.02 -11.51 -6.43
C LEU A 86 -3.06 -10.35 -6.25
N ARG A 87 -2.31 -10.05 -7.30
CA ARG A 87 -1.32 -8.97 -7.27
C ARG A 87 -1.34 -8.23 -8.59
N PHE A 88 -1.36 -6.91 -8.53
CA PHE A 88 -1.21 -6.08 -9.73
C PHE A 88 0.15 -6.35 -10.38
N LYS A 89 0.17 -6.52 -11.70
CA LYS A 89 1.43 -6.68 -12.44
C LYS A 89 2.35 -5.48 -12.29
N GLU A 90 1.75 -4.30 -12.11
CA GLU A 90 2.49 -3.04 -11.92
C GLU A 90 3.27 -3.04 -10.62
N HIS A 91 2.92 -3.89 -9.65
CA HIS A 91 3.69 -4.04 -8.41
C HIS A 91 4.84 -5.04 -8.65
N ASN A 92 5.72 -4.68 -9.55
CA ASN A 92 6.88 -5.48 -9.97
C ASN A 92 8.17 -4.99 -9.32
N ASN A 93 9.30 -5.57 -9.71
CA ASN A 93 10.59 -5.24 -9.13
C ASN A 93 11.00 -3.79 -9.38
N GLU A 94 10.73 -3.28 -10.59
CA GLU A 94 11.02 -1.89 -10.91
C GLU A 94 10.23 -0.94 -10.02
N TYR A 95 8.94 -1.21 -9.84
CA TYR A 95 8.08 -0.38 -9.00
C TYR A 95 8.49 -0.44 -7.53
N LEU A 96 8.95 -1.59 -7.05
CA LEU A 96 9.44 -1.69 -5.67
C LEU A 96 10.61 -0.73 -5.46
N THR A 97 11.53 -0.66 -6.41
CA THR A 97 12.66 0.26 -6.36
C THR A 97 12.19 1.72 -6.36
N ILE A 98 11.24 2.05 -7.24
CA ILE A 98 10.67 3.41 -7.30
C ILE A 98 10.05 3.79 -5.94
N CYS A 99 9.25 2.92 -5.36
CA CYS A 99 8.61 3.18 -4.07
C CYS A 99 9.64 3.32 -2.96
N TYR A 100 10.65 2.46 -2.95
CA TYR A 100 11.72 2.54 -1.94
C TYR A 100 12.39 3.91 -1.97
N TYR A 101 12.76 4.40 -3.15
CA TYR A 101 13.44 5.70 -3.24
C TYR A 101 12.52 6.87 -2.91
N ASN A 102 11.23 6.77 -3.21
CA ASN A 102 10.27 7.77 -2.78
C ASN A 102 10.16 7.82 -1.24
N LEU A 103 10.17 6.66 -0.60
CA LEU A 103 10.15 6.58 0.87
C LEU A 103 11.46 7.09 1.45
N LYS A 104 12.58 6.78 0.81
CA LYS A 104 13.89 7.28 1.24
C LYS A 104 13.92 8.80 1.24
N GLU A 105 13.35 9.43 0.23
CA GLU A 105 13.26 10.89 0.18
C GLU A 105 12.47 11.43 1.36
N LYS A 106 11.33 10.83 1.69
CA LYS A 106 10.53 11.24 2.85
C LYS A 106 11.33 11.14 4.15
N TYR A 107 12.09 10.07 4.31
CA TYR A 107 12.93 9.90 5.48
C TYR A 107 14.02 10.98 5.55
N LEU A 108 14.72 11.20 4.45
CA LEU A 108 15.80 12.19 4.39
C LEU A 108 15.31 13.61 4.60
N ARG A 109 14.08 13.91 4.21
CA ARG A 109 13.47 15.22 4.43
C ARG A 109 12.85 15.36 5.82
N GLY A 110 12.93 14.34 6.66
CA GLY A 110 12.54 14.42 8.06
C GLY A 110 11.07 14.24 8.35
N GLN A 111 10.37 13.39 7.59
CA GLN A 111 8.98 13.07 7.93
C GLN A 111 8.89 12.62 9.38
N LYS A 112 7.96 13.21 10.14
CA LYS A 112 7.95 13.20 11.60
C LYS A 112 7.98 11.79 12.23
N ASP A 113 7.19 10.86 11.73
CA ASP A 113 7.12 9.51 12.28
C ASP A 113 8.01 8.49 11.54
N PHE A 114 8.81 8.98 10.59
CA PHE A 114 9.78 8.14 9.89
C PHE A 114 11.09 8.14 10.67
N THR A 115 11.09 7.40 11.78
CA THR A 115 12.25 7.34 12.67
C THR A 115 13.37 6.50 12.06
N ALA A 116 14.58 6.63 12.61
CA ALA A 116 15.71 5.82 12.18
C ALA A 116 15.40 4.32 12.30
N LYS A 117 14.67 3.93 13.34
CA LYS A 117 14.29 2.52 13.54
C LYS A 117 13.35 2.02 12.45
N VAL A 118 12.35 2.83 12.07
CA VAL A 118 11.43 2.48 10.99
C VAL A 118 12.18 2.40 9.67
N TRP A 119 13.03 3.38 9.39
CA TRP A 119 13.86 3.39 8.19
C TRP A 119 14.78 2.17 8.11
N GLU A 120 15.42 1.80 9.21
CA GLU A 120 16.32 0.66 9.26
C GLU A 120 15.61 -0.64 8.82
N LYS A 121 14.38 -0.85 9.28
CA LYS A 121 13.61 -2.03 8.89
C LYS A 121 13.31 -2.05 7.40
N LEU A 122 12.88 -0.92 6.86
CA LEU A 122 12.62 -0.80 5.42
C LEU A 122 13.89 -1.02 4.61
N ASP A 123 14.97 -0.37 5.00
CA ASP A 123 16.24 -0.47 4.28
C ASP A 123 16.81 -1.88 4.33
N THR A 124 16.72 -2.53 5.48
CA THR A 124 17.17 -3.92 5.63
C THR A 124 16.41 -4.84 4.68
N PHE A 125 15.10 -4.68 4.63
CA PHE A 125 14.27 -5.44 3.68
C PHE A 125 14.73 -5.20 2.24
N TYR A 126 14.92 -3.94 1.86
CA TYR A 126 15.28 -3.60 0.50
C TYR A 126 16.66 -4.12 0.12
N GLN A 127 17.65 -4.00 1.01
CA GLN A 127 19.00 -4.49 0.73
C GLN A 127 19.01 -6.01 0.58
N GLN A 128 18.24 -6.72 1.40
CA GLN A 128 18.11 -8.17 1.27
C GLN A 128 17.42 -8.55 -0.05
N TRP A 129 16.37 -7.81 -0.39
CA TRP A 129 15.65 -8.01 -1.65
C TRP A 129 16.58 -7.78 -2.86
N LEU A 130 17.43 -6.76 -2.82
CA LEU A 130 18.40 -6.49 -3.88
C LEU A 130 19.34 -7.68 -4.10
N LYS A 131 19.82 -8.29 -3.02
CA LYS A 131 20.71 -9.46 -3.12
C LYS A 131 20.02 -10.65 -3.80
N GLU A 132 18.74 -10.83 -3.55
CA GLU A 132 17.97 -11.95 -4.08
C GLU A 132 17.50 -11.72 -5.52
N ASN A 133 17.42 -10.46 -5.95
CA ASN A 133 16.83 -10.10 -7.25
C ASN A 133 17.81 -9.39 -8.20
N LYS A 134 19.09 -9.54 -7.96
CA LYS A 134 20.11 -9.00 -8.85
C LYS A 134 20.34 -9.89 -10.04
#